data_f94a6871ee3daf3dbf988515ed00672b
#
_entry.id   f94a6871ee3daf3dbf988515ed00672b
#
_cell.length_a   1.000
_cell.length_b   1.000
_cell.length_c   1.000
_cell.angle_alpha   90.00
_cell.angle_beta   90.00
_cell.angle_gamma   90.00
#
_symmetry.space_group_name_H-M   'P 1'
#
loop_
_entity.id
_entity.type
_entity.pdbx_description
1 polymer ?
#
loop_
_entity_poly.entity_id
_entity_poly.type
_entity_poly.pdbx_seq_one_letter_code
_entity_poly.pdbx_strand_id
1 'polypeptide(L)'
;MVEVNFYEQVEDSLLKFAVILAKPDGKWIFCKHRERDTYEFPGGHREPGETILETAARELQEETGAIDFTLKPVCAYSVKGKTQVNKSEDDESFGMLFAADITSFEKELHSEIEKILITDTPVENWPYPLTQPRLFEEAEKNVQKGKGMNEWV
;
A
#
# COMPACT_ATOMS: atom_id res chain seq x y z
N MET A 1 -1.92 -13.61 -17.81
CA MET A 1 -0.77 -12.87 -17.27
C MET A 1 -1.25 -11.61 -16.56
N VAL A 2 -0.67 -11.30 -15.41
CA VAL A 2 -1.07 -10.12 -14.65
C VAL A 2 -0.38 -8.89 -15.20
N GLU A 3 -1.15 -7.83 -15.38
CA GLU A 3 -0.68 -6.54 -15.86
C GLU A 3 -1.01 -5.46 -14.84
N VAL A 4 -0.02 -4.62 -14.52
CA VAL A 4 -0.21 -3.50 -13.59
C VAL A 4 -0.12 -2.20 -14.39
N ASN A 5 -1.15 -1.37 -14.29
CA ASN A 5 -1.22 -0.09 -15.00
C ASN A 5 -1.38 1.05 -14.00
N PHE A 6 -0.87 2.23 -14.35
CA PHE A 6 -0.92 3.40 -13.49
C PHE A 6 -1.67 4.54 -14.16
N TYR A 7 -2.42 5.29 -13.35
CA TYR A 7 -3.28 6.37 -13.82
C TYR A 7 -3.16 7.58 -12.90
N GLU A 8 -3.23 8.77 -13.46
CA GLU A 8 -3.27 9.98 -12.64
C GLU A 8 -4.61 10.10 -11.91
N GLN A 9 -5.69 9.74 -12.60
CA GLN A 9 -7.03 9.80 -12.02
C GLN A 9 -7.85 8.61 -12.46
N VAL A 10 -8.66 8.11 -11.53
CA VAL A 10 -9.64 7.06 -11.77
C VAL A 10 -10.89 7.46 -10.99
N GLU A 11 -12.07 7.14 -11.49
CA GLU A 11 -13.31 7.40 -10.76
C GLU A 11 -13.26 6.75 -9.38
N ASP A 12 -13.65 7.51 -8.36
CA ASP A 12 -13.62 7.04 -6.98
C ASP A 12 -14.35 5.72 -6.80
N SER A 13 -15.48 5.55 -7.48
CA SER A 13 -16.29 4.34 -7.36
C SER A 13 -15.58 3.07 -7.81
N LEU A 14 -14.54 3.19 -8.62
CA LEU A 14 -13.75 2.05 -9.09
C LEU A 14 -12.66 1.65 -8.10
N LEU A 15 -12.26 2.54 -7.20
CA LEU A 15 -11.18 2.28 -6.26
C LEU A 15 -11.66 1.34 -5.15
N LYS A 16 -11.13 0.13 -5.12
CA LYS A 16 -11.56 -0.94 -4.22
C LYS A 16 -10.59 -1.22 -3.08
N PHE A 17 -9.33 -0.81 -3.23
CA PHE A 17 -8.34 -1.04 -2.18
C PHE A 17 -7.30 0.07 -2.16
N ALA A 18 -6.59 0.15 -1.06
CA ALA A 18 -5.52 1.11 -0.84
C ALA A 18 -4.25 0.35 -0.48
N VAL A 19 -3.12 0.83 -1.00
CA VAL A 19 -1.80 0.35 -0.62
C VAL A 19 -1.00 1.56 -0.17
N ILE A 20 -0.31 1.43 0.95
CA ILE A 20 0.40 2.55 1.56
C ILE A 20 1.90 2.24 1.61
N LEU A 21 2.70 3.06 0.94
CA LEU A 21 4.13 3.01 1.05
C LEU A 21 4.54 3.99 2.16
N ALA A 22 4.73 3.43 3.35
CA ALA A 22 5.00 4.23 4.53
C ALA A 22 6.50 4.28 4.82
N LYS A 23 6.98 5.45 5.24
CA LYS A 23 8.40 5.67 5.52
C LYS A 23 8.61 6.34 6.88
N PRO A 24 8.46 5.60 7.98
CA PRO A 24 8.83 6.16 9.29
C PRO A 24 10.34 6.40 9.33
N ASP A 25 10.73 7.62 9.67
CA ASP A 25 12.14 8.01 9.75
C ASP A 25 12.95 7.70 8.49
N GLY A 26 12.31 7.81 7.32
CA GLY A 26 12.99 7.58 6.05
C GLY A 26 13.21 6.13 5.67
N LYS A 27 12.68 5.20 6.45
CA LYS A 27 12.79 3.77 6.17
C LYS A 27 11.44 3.21 5.77
N TRP A 28 11.44 2.12 4.99
CA TRP A 28 10.20 1.47 4.57
C TRP A 28 9.63 0.62 5.68
N ILE A 29 8.29 0.54 5.76
CA ILE A 29 7.61 -0.34 6.71
C ILE A 29 6.84 -1.42 5.96
N PHE A 30 6.98 -2.65 6.42
CA PHE A 30 6.29 -3.82 5.88
C PHE A 30 5.60 -4.56 7.01
N CYS A 31 4.51 -5.25 6.69
CA CYS A 31 3.72 -5.99 7.67
C CYS A 31 3.76 -7.49 7.37
N LYS A 32 3.78 -8.30 8.43
CA LYS A 32 3.65 -9.75 8.30
C LYS A 32 2.34 -10.17 8.96
N HIS A 33 1.44 -10.73 8.17
CA HIS A 33 0.21 -11.33 8.69
C HIS A 33 0.53 -12.65 9.38
N ARG A 34 -0.26 -13.00 10.40
CA ARG A 34 -0.02 -14.19 11.20
C ARG A 34 -0.02 -15.48 10.39
N GLU A 35 -0.79 -15.53 9.33
CA GLU A 35 -0.99 -16.73 8.53
C GLU A 35 -0.11 -16.80 7.29
N ARG A 36 0.78 -15.82 7.09
CA ARG A 36 1.68 -15.78 5.93
C ARG A 36 3.12 -15.61 6.37
N ASP A 37 4.04 -16.17 5.58
CA ASP A 37 5.48 -16.03 5.84
C ASP A 37 6.11 -14.89 5.04
N THR A 38 5.28 -14.04 4.45
CA THR A 38 5.75 -12.96 3.58
C THR A 38 5.46 -11.61 4.22
N TYR A 39 6.25 -10.61 3.83
CA TYR A 39 6.03 -9.23 4.23
C TYR A 39 5.42 -8.45 3.07
N GLU A 40 4.52 -7.52 3.38
CA GLU A 40 3.86 -6.72 2.37
C GLU A 40 3.66 -5.28 2.86
N PHE A 41 3.44 -4.37 1.92
CA PHE A 41 3.07 -3.01 2.28
C PHE A 41 1.72 -3.01 2.99
N PRO A 42 1.50 -2.09 3.94
CA PRO A 42 0.19 -1.95 4.55
C PRO A 42 -0.86 -1.65 3.50
N GLY A 43 -2.06 -2.17 3.68
CA GLY A 43 -3.16 -1.90 2.77
C GLY A 43 -4.30 -2.87 2.94
N GLY A 44 -5.37 -2.63 2.24
CA GLY A 44 -6.52 -3.51 2.28
C GLY A 44 -7.71 -2.98 1.49
N HIS A 45 -8.82 -3.67 1.63
CA HIS A 45 -10.04 -3.40 0.88
C HIS A 45 -10.85 -2.27 1.48
N ARG A 46 -11.45 -1.47 0.57
CA ARG A 46 -12.38 -0.42 0.94
C ARG A 46 -13.66 -1.04 1.51
N GLU A 47 -14.11 -0.51 2.62
CA GLU A 47 -15.37 -0.90 3.23
C GLU A 47 -16.50 0.03 2.77
N PRO A 48 -17.76 -0.44 2.81
CA PRO A 48 -18.90 0.39 2.45
C PRO A 48 -18.93 1.68 3.28
N GLY A 49 -19.16 2.80 2.59
CA GLY A 49 -19.25 4.09 3.26
C GLY A 49 -17.92 4.80 3.49
N GLU A 50 -16.80 4.14 3.23
CA GLU A 50 -15.49 4.78 3.34
C GLU A 50 -15.10 5.53 2.08
N THR A 51 -14.39 6.64 2.23
CA THR A 51 -13.61 7.19 1.13
C THR A 51 -12.33 6.36 1.01
N ILE A 52 -11.65 6.45 -0.13
CA ILE A 52 -10.41 5.68 -0.29
C ILE A 52 -9.32 6.18 0.68
N LEU A 53 -9.33 7.46 1.02
CA LEU A 53 -8.41 7.99 2.03
C LEU A 53 -8.70 7.41 3.41
N GLU A 54 -9.98 7.27 3.76
CA GLU A 54 -10.37 6.63 5.02
C GLU A 54 -9.95 5.17 5.07
N THR A 55 -10.05 4.47 3.94
CA THR A 55 -9.57 3.10 3.83
C THR A 55 -8.07 3.03 4.13
N ALA A 56 -7.30 3.92 3.51
CA ALA A 56 -5.85 3.96 3.72
C ALA A 56 -5.51 4.24 5.18
N ALA A 57 -6.17 5.21 5.80
CA ALA A 57 -5.92 5.56 7.19
C ALA A 57 -6.26 4.40 8.13
N ARG A 58 -7.40 3.78 7.92
CA ARG A 58 -7.82 2.64 8.75
C ARG A 58 -6.85 1.47 8.64
N GLU A 59 -6.51 1.09 7.41
CA GLU A 59 -5.60 -0.03 7.18
C GLU A 59 -4.20 0.26 7.75
N LEU A 60 -3.71 1.48 7.60
CA LEU A 60 -2.42 1.84 8.15
C LEU A 60 -2.40 1.70 9.67
N GLN A 61 -3.47 2.17 10.34
CA GLN A 61 -3.59 2.03 11.79
C GLN A 61 -3.69 0.58 12.22
N GLU A 62 -4.51 -0.20 11.54
CA GLU A 62 -4.72 -1.61 11.90
C GLU A 62 -3.46 -2.44 11.67
N GLU A 63 -2.75 -2.20 10.59
CA GLU A 63 -1.64 -3.06 10.19
C GLU A 63 -0.28 -2.64 10.72
N THR A 64 -0.12 -1.38 11.11
CA THR A 64 1.17 -0.91 11.64
C THR A 64 1.11 -0.37 13.05
N GLY A 65 -0.09 -0.08 13.56
CA GLY A 65 -0.23 0.59 14.85
C GLY A 65 0.10 2.07 14.79
N ALA A 66 0.12 2.67 13.60
CA ALA A 66 0.42 4.09 13.46
C ALA A 66 -0.62 4.94 14.17
N ILE A 67 -0.17 5.94 14.93
CA ILE A 67 -1.04 6.88 15.65
C ILE A 67 -1.02 8.23 14.94
N ASP A 68 0.16 8.83 14.79
CA ASP A 68 0.32 10.10 14.10
C ASP A 68 1.01 9.87 12.78
N PHE A 69 0.35 10.27 11.70
CA PHE A 69 0.87 10.05 10.36
C PHE A 69 0.21 11.02 9.38
N THR A 70 0.86 11.21 8.25
CA THR A 70 0.31 11.95 7.11
C THR A 70 0.18 11.00 5.95
N LEU A 71 -0.87 11.20 5.14
CA LEU A 71 -1.12 10.40 3.94
C LEU A 71 -1.20 11.32 2.73
N LYS A 72 -0.55 10.91 1.64
CA LYS A 72 -0.62 11.62 0.36
C LYS A 72 -0.92 10.61 -0.75
N PRO A 73 -1.91 10.87 -1.62
CA PRO A 73 -2.12 10.01 -2.76
C PRO A 73 -0.97 10.17 -3.76
N VAL A 74 -0.50 9.04 -4.27
CA VAL A 74 0.56 9.03 -5.28
C VAL A 74 -0.06 8.90 -6.67
N CYS A 75 -0.81 7.83 -6.88
CA CYS A 75 -1.50 7.59 -8.14
C CYS A 75 -2.48 6.44 -7.98
N ALA A 76 -3.42 6.35 -8.90
CA ALA A 76 -4.27 5.17 -9.00
C ALA A 76 -3.53 4.10 -9.78
N TYR A 77 -3.90 2.85 -9.57
CA TYR A 77 -3.35 1.74 -10.33
C TYR A 77 -4.42 0.68 -10.54
N SER A 78 -4.16 -0.21 -11.49
CA SER A 78 -5.02 -1.36 -11.68
C SER A 78 -4.20 -2.62 -11.82
N VAL A 79 -4.83 -3.74 -11.48
CA VAL A 79 -4.28 -5.07 -11.70
C VAL A 79 -5.26 -5.79 -12.60
N LYS A 80 -4.81 -6.11 -13.80
CA LYS A 80 -5.61 -6.82 -14.78
C LYS A 80 -5.09 -8.23 -14.94
N GLY A 81 -6.01 -9.20 -15.02
CA GLY A 81 -5.67 -10.59 -15.12
C GLY A 81 -6.09 -11.36 -13.88
N LYS A 82 -5.98 -12.67 -13.96
CA LYS A 82 -6.44 -13.55 -12.90
C LYS A 82 -5.55 -13.46 -11.66
N THR A 83 -6.16 -13.16 -10.52
CA THR A 83 -5.49 -13.06 -9.22
C THR A 83 -6.38 -13.70 -8.16
N GLN A 84 -6.06 -13.48 -6.89
CA GLN A 84 -6.95 -13.91 -5.80
C GLN A 84 -8.26 -13.11 -5.80
N VAL A 85 -8.23 -11.87 -6.29
CA VAL A 85 -9.40 -11.01 -6.36
C VAL A 85 -10.07 -11.12 -7.72
N ASN A 86 -9.31 -11.02 -8.80
CA ASN A 86 -9.82 -11.12 -10.16
C ASN A 86 -10.04 -12.58 -10.53
N LYS A 87 -11.24 -12.91 -10.97
CA LYS A 87 -11.61 -14.31 -11.24
C LYS A 87 -11.30 -14.73 -12.67
N SER A 88 -11.05 -13.80 -13.59
CA SER A 88 -10.71 -14.12 -14.97
C SER A 88 -9.58 -13.23 -15.47
N GLU A 89 -8.99 -13.61 -16.61
CA GLU A 89 -7.92 -12.83 -17.24
C GLU A 89 -8.39 -11.48 -17.76
N ASP A 90 -9.68 -11.28 -17.94
CA ASP A 90 -10.25 -10.02 -18.41
C ASP A 90 -10.62 -9.07 -17.27
N ASP A 91 -10.62 -9.55 -16.04
CA ASP A 91 -10.96 -8.73 -14.89
C ASP A 91 -9.87 -7.72 -14.59
N GLU A 92 -10.28 -6.53 -14.20
CA GLU A 92 -9.37 -5.47 -13.81
C GLU A 92 -9.88 -4.83 -12.52
N SER A 93 -9.02 -4.78 -11.51
CA SER A 93 -9.34 -4.20 -10.20
C SER A 93 -8.48 -2.96 -9.97
N PHE A 94 -9.10 -1.92 -9.41
CA PHE A 94 -8.46 -0.62 -9.22
C PHE A 94 -8.21 -0.33 -7.75
N GLY A 95 -7.07 0.29 -7.49
CA GLY A 95 -6.70 0.72 -6.15
C GLY A 95 -6.00 2.07 -6.19
N MET A 96 -5.74 2.61 -5.00
CA MET A 96 -5.00 3.86 -4.86
C MET A 96 -3.72 3.60 -4.08
N LEU A 97 -2.62 4.11 -4.62
CA LEU A 97 -1.32 4.06 -3.99
C LEU A 97 -1.12 5.34 -3.19
N PHE A 98 -0.82 5.21 -1.91
CA PHE A 98 -0.55 6.32 -1.01
C PHE A 98 0.88 6.27 -0.52
N ALA A 99 1.40 7.45 -0.17
CA ALA A 99 2.63 7.57 0.58
C ALA A 99 2.28 8.04 1.98
N ALA A 100 3.00 7.58 2.99
CA ALA A 100 2.74 7.98 4.36
C ALA A 100 4.05 8.22 5.11
N ASP A 101 4.01 9.21 6.00
CA ASP A 101 5.05 9.39 7.00
C ASP A 101 4.42 9.12 8.35
N ILE A 102 5.06 8.30 9.16
CA ILE A 102 4.54 7.91 10.48
C ILE A 102 5.48 8.44 11.55
N THR A 103 4.94 9.19 12.49
CA THR A 103 5.73 9.80 13.56
C THR A 103 5.54 9.13 14.91
N SER A 104 4.44 8.40 15.11
CA SER A 104 4.26 7.65 16.35
C SER A 104 3.44 6.38 16.12
N PHE A 105 3.70 5.38 16.95
CA PHE A 105 3.07 4.07 16.87
C PHE A 105 2.49 3.66 18.22
N GLU A 106 1.48 2.79 18.20
CA GLU A 106 1.04 2.09 19.39
C GLU A 106 2.10 1.08 19.81
N LYS A 107 2.13 0.75 21.10
CA LYS A 107 3.12 -0.19 21.62
C LYS A 107 2.85 -1.63 21.21
N GLU A 108 1.61 -1.99 21.00
CA GLU A 108 1.23 -3.35 20.66
C GLU A 108 0.49 -3.40 19.34
N LEU A 109 0.77 -4.44 18.56
CA LEU A 109 0.07 -4.69 17.32
C LEU A 109 -1.27 -5.36 17.60
N HIS A 110 -2.26 -5.00 16.78
CA HIS A 110 -3.60 -5.54 16.87
C HIS A 110 -3.93 -6.34 15.61
N SER A 111 -5.11 -6.96 15.62
CA SER A 111 -5.67 -7.58 14.43
C SER A 111 -4.85 -8.79 13.96
N GLU A 112 -4.72 -8.94 12.66
CA GLU A 112 -4.10 -10.10 12.02
C GLU A 112 -2.60 -9.97 11.84
N ILE A 113 -2.02 -8.86 12.27
CA ILE A 113 -0.60 -8.60 12.05
C ILE A 113 0.24 -9.20 13.17
N GLU A 114 1.19 -10.06 12.80
CA GLU A 114 2.11 -10.66 13.74
C GLU A 114 3.24 -9.71 14.10
N LYS A 115 3.80 -9.03 13.10
CA LYS A 115 4.89 -8.08 13.31
C LYS A 115 5.05 -7.13 12.15
N ILE A 116 5.74 -6.03 12.40
CA ILE A 116 6.14 -5.09 11.36
C ILE A 116 7.65 -5.13 11.21
N LEU A 117 8.13 -4.77 10.02
CA LEU A 117 9.54 -4.65 9.70
C LEU A 117 9.80 -3.26 9.15
N ILE A 118 10.74 -2.55 9.76
CA ILE A 118 11.16 -1.24 9.28
C ILE A 118 12.58 -1.39 8.74
N THR A 119 12.76 -1.07 7.46
CA THR A 119 14.02 -1.38 6.77
C THR A 119 14.36 -0.35 5.69
N ASP A 120 15.65 -0.21 5.42
CA ASP A 120 16.14 0.66 4.34
C ASP A 120 15.94 0.04 2.96
N THR A 121 15.78 -1.27 2.89
CA THR A 121 15.71 -2.00 1.63
C THR A 121 14.37 -2.72 1.49
N PRO A 122 13.90 -2.92 0.26
CA PRO A 122 12.67 -3.71 0.04
C PRO A 122 12.86 -5.14 0.50
N VAL A 123 11.77 -5.77 0.90
CA VAL A 123 11.78 -7.20 1.24
C VAL A 123 11.91 -8.03 -0.04
N GLU A 124 12.51 -9.21 0.08
CA GLU A 124 12.69 -10.09 -1.07
C GLU A 124 11.51 -11.05 -1.28
N ASN A 125 10.80 -11.34 -0.20
CA ASN A 125 9.73 -12.34 -0.22
C ASN A 125 8.36 -11.66 -0.31
N TRP A 126 7.96 -11.30 -1.52
CA TRP A 126 6.71 -10.60 -1.78
C TRP A 126 5.53 -11.58 -1.87
N PRO A 127 4.41 -11.32 -1.15
CA PRO A 127 3.21 -12.17 -1.28
C PRO A 127 2.50 -11.99 -2.63
N TYR A 128 2.67 -10.80 -3.23
CA TYR A 128 2.10 -10.49 -4.53
C TYR A 128 3.24 -10.08 -5.47
N PRO A 129 4.05 -11.03 -5.93
CA PRO A 129 5.29 -10.72 -6.63
C PRO A 129 5.12 -10.01 -7.97
N LEU A 130 3.92 -10.07 -8.55
CA LEU A 130 3.63 -9.40 -9.81
C LEU A 130 3.08 -8.00 -9.62
N THR A 131 2.74 -7.61 -8.41
CA THR A 131 2.09 -6.33 -8.10
C THR A 131 2.94 -5.43 -7.21
N GLN A 132 3.29 -5.90 -6.03
CA GLN A 132 3.94 -5.05 -5.03
C GLN A 132 5.28 -4.46 -5.47
N PRO A 133 6.19 -5.20 -6.10
CA PRO A 133 7.42 -4.61 -6.59
C PRO A 133 7.19 -3.49 -7.62
N ARG A 134 6.15 -3.64 -8.46
CA ARG A 134 5.80 -2.63 -9.46
C ARG A 134 5.31 -1.35 -8.77
N LEU A 135 4.53 -1.47 -7.70
CA LEU A 135 4.07 -0.33 -6.94
C LEU A 135 5.25 0.40 -6.29
N PHE A 136 6.19 -0.35 -5.77
CA PHE A 136 7.39 0.22 -5.17
C PHE A 136 8.22 0.98 -6.20
N GLU A 137 8.42 0.41 -7.38
CA GLU A 137 9.15 1.06 -8.47
C GLU A 137 8.49 2.37 -8.89
N GLU A 138 7.16 2.39 -8.99
CA GLU A 138 6.44 3.59 -9.39
C GLU A 138 6.58 4.69 -8.35
N ALA A 139 6.52 4.33 -7.07
CA ALA A 139 6.70 5.27 -5.98
C ALA A 139 8.10 5.90 -6.01
N GLU A 140 9.12 5.09 -6.27
CA GLU A 140 10.49 5.60 -6.38
C GLU A 140 10.67 6.55 -7.56
N LYS A 141 10.03 6.25 -8.68
CA LYS A 141 10.06 7.13 -9.85
C LYS A 141 9.46 8.49 -9.55
N ASN A 142 8.37 8.53 -8.79
CA ASN A 142 7.74 9.78 -8.42
C ASN A 142 8.65 10.64 -7.56
N VAL A 143 9.41 10.03 -6.66
CA VAL A 143 10.41 10.75 -5.87
C VAL A 143 11.49 11.32 -6.77
N GLN A 144 12.03 10.52 -7.69
CA GLN A 144 13.09 10.93 -8.59
C GLN A 144 12.67 12.04 -9.57
N LYS A 145 11.38 12.12 -9.90
CA LYS A 145 10.87 13.13 -10.83
C LYS A 145 10.69 14.52 -10.22
N GLY A 146 11.31 14.79 -9.09
CA GLY A 146 11.29 16.10 -8.49
C GLY A 146 10.07 16.38 -7.63
N LYS A 147 9.27 15.40 -7.36
CA LYS A 147 8.23 15.54 -6.35
C LYS A 147 8.83 15.63 -4.96
N GLY A 148 10.09 15.28 -4.87
CA GLY A 148 10.93 15.53 -3.72
C GLY A 148 10.67 14.62 -2.54
N MET A 149 11.69 14.50 -1.71
CA MET A 149 11.57 13.74 -0.48
C MET A 149 10.50 14.30 0.44
N ASN A 150 10.23 15.60 0.32
CA ASN A 150 9.25 16.26 1.16
C ASN A 150 7.82 15.77 0.93
N GLU A 151 7.55 15.19 -0.22
CA GLU A 151 6.22 14.65 -0.50
C GLU A 151 6.01 13.28 0.12
N TRP A 152 7.09 12.65 0.59
CA TRP A 152 7.04 11.34 1.23
C TRP A 152 7.01 11.42 2.75
N VAL A 153 7.24 12.58 3.28
CA VAL A 153 7.32 12.77 4.73
C VAL A 153 6.19 13.59 5.29
#